data_f7d7cc799991f826ac864b0d634e700a
#
_entry.id   f7d7cc799991f826ac864b0d634e700a
#
_cell.length_a   1.000
_cell.length_b   1.000
_cell.length_c   1.000
_cell.angle_alpha   90.00
_cell.angle_beta   90.00
_cell.angle_gamma   90.00
#
_symmetry.space_group_name_H-M   'P 1'
#
loop_
_entity.id
_entity.type
_entity.pdbx_description
1 polymer ?
#
loop_
_entity_poly.entity_id
_entity_poly.type
_entity_poly.pdbx_seq_one_letter_code
_entity_poly.pdbx_strand_id
1 'polypeptide(L)'
;MAYKARSSRCPASKLSVMERVHTASHDTPNRPVLSLFSGAGGLDLGFERAGFQPLLALDSQSVAVETYNYNRRERGAVAHVVDLATEKPAAIIDRWEQSAGSDTPPVGFVGGPPCQAFSESNVHRIENDPRSLLPLAYAELLRAFNERYEHRLRFFAFENVAGLGYRPHADSLCEILQRFRDAGFEQVEPIMLDALDFGVPQRRRRMFIVGFHPADSQVKFISPIGDSSVRVTVREAIGRLKNPVPFARKLNPADVVLHPNHWHMNPRSDKFRSGTNEPGHHLGRSFRRLHWDEPSLTVAFGHREVAVHPDGTRRLSILEAMLLQGFPSSYVLRGTLSDQIRLVSDAVPPPLAEALALAVAASLDSNDALRAQAHISTNGQEPQLGLAGLQTIAPKSTRP
;
A
#
# COMPACT_ATOMS: atom_id res chain seq x y z
N MET A 1 -48.49 22.27 31.70
CA MET A 1 -47.74 21.02 31.47
C MET A 1 -46.65 21.30 30.46
N ALA A 2 -45.41 21.40 30.90
CA ALA A 2 -44.27 21.78 30.08
C ALA A 2 -43.58 20.50 29.54
N TYR A 3 -43.50 20.40 28.23
CA TYR A 3 -42.81 19.30 27.53
C TYR A 3 -41.30 19.59 27.47
N LYS A 4 -40.49 18.83 28.23
CA LYS A 4 -39.03 18.91 28.19
C LYS A 4 -38.56 18.24 26.92
N ALA A 5 -37.98 19.00 26.00
CA ALA A 5 -37.23 18.51 24.86
C ALA A 5 -35.90 17.86 25.34
N ARG A 6 -35.74 16.55 25.09
CA ARG A 6 -34.45 15.85 25.25
C ARG A 6 -33.56 16.19 24.07
N SER A 7 -32.46 16.86 24.34
CA SER A 7 -31.37 17.05 23.37
C SER A 7 -30.66 15.72 23.18
N SER A 8 -30.88 15.05 22.06
CA SER A 8 -30.06 13.95 21.59
C SER A 8 -28.75 14.51 21.03
N ARG A 9 -27.67 14.34 21.78
CA ARG A 9 -26.29 14.59 21.25
C ARG A 9 -26.06 13.59 20.12
N CYS A 10 -25.84 14.12 18.91
CA CYS A 10 -25.36 13.38 17.77
C CYS A 10 -23.95 12.86 18.07
N PRO A 11 -23.59 11.59 17.86
CA PRO A 11 -22.22 11.14 18.05
C PRO A 11 -21.31 11.80 17.01
N ALA A 12 -20.15 12.27 17.47
CA ALA A 12 -19.11 12.91 16.66
C ALA A 12 -18.79 12.05 15.43
N SER A 13 -18.80 12.70 14.27
CA SER A 13 -18.70 12.09 12.96
C SER A 13 -17.43 11.23 12.80
N LYS A 14 -17.60 9.98 12.40
CA LYS A 14 -16.53 9.03 12.01
C LYS A 14 -15.67 9.49 10.81
N LEU A 15 -15.96 10.65 10.24
CA LEU A 15 -15.21 11.26 9.13
C LEU A 15 -13.83 11.81 9.53
N SER A 16 -13.53 11.95 10.82
CA SER A 16 -12.21 12.40 11.28
C SER A 16 -11.08 11.38 11.07
N VAL A 17 -11.38 10.16 10.66
CA VAL A 17 -10.38 9.11 10.42
C VAL A 17 -9.72 9.24 9.03
N MET A 18 -10.44 9.78 8.05
CA MET A 18 -9.91 9.92 6.67
C MET A 18 -9.02 11.16 6.42
N GLU A 19 -9.08 12.16 7.30
CA GLU A 19 -8.33 13.42 7.15
C GLU A 19 -7.24 13.64 8.21
N ARG A 20 -6.80 12.62 8.91
CA ARG A 20 -5.62 12.78 9.74
C ARG A 20 -4.39 12.98 8.84
N VAL A 21 -4.12 14.22 8.50
CA VAL A 21 -2.79 14.66 8.13
C VAL A 21 -1.92 14.45 9.38
N HIS A 22 -1.25 13.32 9.46
CA HIS A 22 -0.18 13.16 10.42
C HIS A 22 0.93 14.12 9.96
N THR A 23 1.02 15.29 10.61
CA THR A 23 2.26 16.01 10.65
C THR A 23 3.23 15.10 11.40
N ALA A 24 4.16 14.46 10.66
CA ALA A 24 5.24 13.70 11.24
C ALA A 24 5.94 14.61 12.27
N SER A 25 5.98 14.16 13.52
CA SER A 25 6.80 14.79 14.55
C SER A 25 8.26 14.72 14.08
N HIS A 26 9.06 15.73 14.37
CA HIS A 26 10.46 15.88 13.95
C HIS A 26 11.41 14.74 14.42
N ASP A 27 10.91 13.69 15.10
CA ASP A 27 11.66 12.57 15.66
C ASP A 27 11.41 11.23 14.95
N THR A 28 10.71 11.22 13.80
CA THR A 28 10.55 9.96 13.04
C THR A 28 11.88 9.60 12.36
N PRO A 29 12.38 8.35 12.52
CA PRO A 29 13.59 7.91 11.84
C PRO A 29 13.46 8.10 10.34
N ASN A 30 14.47 8.68 9.70
CA ASN A 30 14.52 8.76 8.24
C ASN A 30 14.72 7.34 7.68
N ARG A 31 13.70 6.80 7.00
CA ARG A 31 13.71 5.46 6.41
C ARG A 31 13.63 5.55 4.89
N PRO A 32 14.77 5.81 4.21
CA PRO A 32 14.80 5.88 2.77
C PRO A 32 14.49 4.52 2.14
N VAL A 33 13.57 4.50 1.18
CA VAL A 33 13.18 3.28 0.44
C VAL A 33 13.24 3.48 -1.06
N LEU A 34 13.54 2.39 -1.77
CA LEU A 34 13.43 2.30 -3.23
C LEU A 34 12.04 1.73 -3.57
N SER A 35 11.28 2.47 -4.36
CA SER A 35 9.98 2.03 -4.85
C SER A 35 10.08 1.49 -6.27
N LEU A 36 9.63 0.25 -6.47
CA LEU A 36 9.63 -0.45 -7.76
C LEU A 36 8.19 -0.66 -8.23
N PHE A 37 7.95 -0.51 -9.54
CA PHE A 37 6.59 -0.61 -10.09
C PHE A 37 5.63 0.35 -9.39
N SER A 38 6.06 1.59 -9.18
CA SER A 38 5.41 2.56 -8.29
C SER A 38 3.98 2.94 -8.72
N GLY A 39 3.64 2.78 -10.00
CA GLY A 39 2.31 3.06 -10.52
C GLY A 39 1.83 4.47 -10.16
N ALA A 40 0.59 4.56 -9.70
CA ALA A 40 0.02 5.80 -9.18
C ALA A 40 0.53 6.19 -7.77
N GLY A 41 1.43 5.42 -7.16
CA GLY A 41 2.00 5.72 -5.84
C GLY A 41 1.08 5.38 -4.66
N GLY A 42 0.11 4.47 -4.83
CA GLY A 42 -0.81 4.10 -3.75
C GLY A 42 -0.13 3.33 -2.62
N LEU A 43 0.77 2.40 -2.95
CA LEU A 43 1.61 1.69 -1.98
C LEU A 43 2.52 2.67 -1.24
N ASP A 44 3.18 3.54 -1.99
CA ASP A 44 4.10 4.56 -1.46
C ASP A 44 3.41 5.52 -0.50
N LEU A 45 2.20 5.97 -0.81
CA LEU A 45 1.42 6.83 0.09
C LEU A 45 1.21 6.19 1.48
N GLY A 46 0.98 4.89 1.52
CA GLY A 46 0.87 4.16 2.78
C GLY A 46 2.19 4.12 3.53
N PHE A 47 3.28 3.82 2.84
CA PHE A 47 4.62 3.82 3.43
C PHE A 47 5.06 5.21 3.90
N GLU A 48 4.78 6.26 3.12
CA GLU A 48 5.04 7.65 3.51
C GLU A 48 4.32 8.03 4.82
N ARG A 49 3.06 7.62 5.00
CA ARG A 49 2.29 7.87 6.22
C ARG A 49 2.85 7.14 7.44
N ALA A 50 3.52 6.01 7.22
CA ALA A 50 4.20 5.24 8.26
C ALA A 50 5.65 5.69 8.52
N GLY A 51 6.10 6.80 7.94
CA GLY A 51 7.43 7.39 8.17
C GLY A 51 8.54 6.86 7.25
N PHE A 52 8.21 6.14 6.18
CA PHE A 52 9.17 5.79 5.14
C PHE A 52 9.25 6.90 4.09
N GLN A 53 10.41 7.05 3.47
CA GLN A 53 10.63 8.09 2.46
C GLN A 53 11.11 7.46 1.15
N PRO A 54 10.25 7.32 0.13
CA PRO A 54 10.72 6.98 -1.20
C PRO A 54 11.66 8.08 -1.74
N LEU A 55 12.93 7.75 -1.95
CA LEU A 55 13.93 8.66 -2.55
C LEU A 55 14.07 8.42 -4.04
N LEU A 56 13.76 7.22 -4.50
CA LEU A 56 13.71 6.84 -5.90
C LEU A 56 12.50 5.94 -6.12
N ALA A 57 11.68 6.28 -7.12
CA ALA A 57 10.55 5.47 -7.56
C ALA A 57 10.67 5.16 -9.06
N LEU A 58 10.38 3.92 -9.45
CA LEU A 58 10.58 3.44 -10.81
C LEU A 58 9.29 2.81 -11.35
N ASP A 59 8.92 3.21 -12.56
CA ASP A 59 7.83 2.59 -13.32
C ASP A 59 8.10 2.67 -14.82
N SER A 60 7.66 1.69 -15.59
CA SER A 60 7.86 1.69 -17.05
C SER A 60 6.92 2.65 -17.79
N GLN A 61 5.87 3.13 -17.13
CA GLN A 61 4.84 3.95 -17.74
C GLN A 61 5.05 5.43 -17.42
N SER A 62 5.29 6.23 -18.44
CA SER A 62 5.51 7.68 -18.28
C SER A 62 4.36 8.38 -17.56
N VAL A 63 3.11 7.95 -17.80
CA VAL A 63 1.94 8.54 -17.15
C VAL A 63 1.85 8.19 -15.65
N ALA A 64 2.36 7.02 -15.24
CA ALA A 64 2.48 6.65 -13.83
C ALA A 64 3.49 7.59 -13.16
N VAL A 65 4.67 7.75 -13.76
CA VAL A 65 5.72 8.66 -13.32
C VAL A 65 5.24 10.11 -13.26
N GLU A 66 4.53 10.59 -14.27
CA GLU A 66 3.92 11.93 -14.27
C GLU A 66 2.93 12.09 -13.11
N THR A 67 2.05 11.10 -12.90
CA THR A 67 1.10 11.09 -11.78
C THR A 67 1.80 11.13 -10.44
N TYR A 68 2.80 10.28 -10.26
CA TYR A 68 3.59 10.17 -9.03
C TYR A 68 4.25 11.50 -8.67
N ASN A 69 5.00 12.09 -9.61
CA ASN A 69 5.72 13.35 -9.43
C ASN A 69 4.77 14.54 -9.25
N TYR A 70 3.64 14.57 -9.98
CA TYR A 70 2.65 15.64 -9.82
C TYR A 70 2.12 15.75 -8.40
N ASN A 71 1.84 14.63 -7.75
CA ASN A 71 1.32 14.60 -6.38
C ASN A 71 2.41 14.81 -5.31
N ARG A 72 3.70 14.79 -5.71
CA ARG A 72 4.88 15.01 -4.84
C ARG A 72 5.76 16.16 -5.31
N ARG A 73 5.20 17.08 -6.12
CA ARG A 73 5.93 18.17 -6.77
C ARG A 73 6.76 19.05 -5.82
N GLU A 74 6.39 19.09 -4.54
CA GLU A 74 7.14 19.83 -3.51
C GLU A 74 8.48 19.17 -3.16
N ARG A 75 8.63 17.88 -3.46
CA ARG A 75 9.85 17.09 -3.21
C ARG A 75 10.76 16.99 -4.44
N GLY A 76 10.36 17.57 -5.58
CA GLY A 76 11.05 17.39 -6.85
C GLY A 76 10.66 16.10 -7.58
N ALA A 77 11.41 15.75 -8.61
CA ALA A 77 11.17 14.55 -9.41
C ALA A 77 11.80 13.33 -8.72
N VAL A 78 10.98 12.54 -8.03
CA VAL A 78 11.37 11.32 -7.33
C VAL A 78 11.18 10.08 -8.21
N ALA A 79 10.15 10.08 -9.07
CA ALA A 79 9.86 8.95 -9.95
C ALA A 79 10.50 9.12 -11.34
N HIS A 80 10.99 8.00 -11.91
CA HIS A 80 11.62 7.94 -13.21
C HIS A 80 11.07 6.81 -14.06
N VAL A 81 11.05 7.02 -15.38
CA VAL A 81 10.62 6.00 -16.35
C VAL A 81 11.76 5.00 -16.53
N VAL A 82 11.53 3.77 -16.07
CA VAL A 82 12.49 2.66 -16.18
C VAL A 82 11.73 1.35 -16.39
N ASP A 83 12.12 0.60 -17.41
CA ASP A 83 11.62 -0.76 -17.61
C ASP A 83 12.52 -1.76 -16.88
N LEU A 84 12.03 -2.23 -15.74
CA LEU A 84 12.73 -3.18 -14.88
C LEU A 84 12.90 -4.58 -15.51
N ALA A 85 12.25 -4.87 -16.65
CA ALA A 85 12.48 -6.11 -17.40
C ALA A 85 13.80 -6.07 -18.18
N THR A 86 14.30 -4.90 -18.51
CA THR A 86 15.46 -4.72 -19.40
C THR A 86 16.60 -3.94 -18.77
N GLU A 87 16.33 -3.14 -17.75
CA GLU A 87 17.33 -2.31 -17.08
C GLU A 87 18.25 -3.16 -16.19
N LYS A 88 19.53 -2.84 -16.23
CA LYS A 88 20.53 -3.56 -15.43
C LYS A 88 20.52 -3.09 -13.97
N PRO A 89 20.72 -3.99 -13.00
CA PRO A 89 20.79 -3.62 -11.58
C PRO A 89 21.80 -2.50 -11.28
N ALA A 90 22.97 -2.52 -11.93
CA ALA A 90 23.99 -1.49 -11.77
C ALA A 90 23.49 -0.09 -12.11
N ALA A 91 22.74 0.07 -13.20
CA ALA A 91 22.19 1.37 -13.59
C ALA A 91 21.14 1.88 -12.59
N ILE A 92 20.42 0.98 -11.91
CA ILE A 92 19.47 1.35 -10.85
C ILE A 92 20.21 1.73 -9.57
N ILE A 93 21.30 1.05 -9.25
CA ILE A 93 22.20 1.42 -8.15
C ILE A 93 22.76 2.83 -8.39
N ASP A 94 23.28 3.12 -9.59
CA ASP A 94 23.78 4.45 -9.95
C ASP A 94 22.71 5.54 -9.77
N ARG A 95 21.46 5.28 -10.16
CA ARG A 95 20.34 6.22 -9.96
C ARG A 95 20.00 6.41 -8.48
N TRP A 96 20.05 5.33 -7.70
CA TRP A 96 19.84 5.42 -6.26
C TRP A 96 20.95 6.29 -5.62
N GLU A 97 22.20 6.05 -5.96
CA GLU A 97 23.33 6.82 -5.44
C GLU A 97 23.27 8.31 -5.82
N GLN A 98 22.75 8.63 -7.00
CA GLN A 98 22.49 10.01 -7.42
C GLN A 98 21.38 10.67 -6.56
N SER A 99 20.41 9.90 -6.11
CA SER A 99 19.26 10.41 -5.34
C SER A 99 19.51 10.45 -3.83
N ALA A 100 20.27 9.49 -3.30
CA ALA A 100 20.45 9.27 -1.86
C ALA A 100 21.87 9.52 -1.36
N GLY A 101 22.86 9.54 -2.26
CA GLY A 101 24.29 9.51 -1.96
C GLY A 101 24.87 8.09 -1.98
N SER A 102 26.16 7.97 -2.36
CA SER A 102 26.83 6.69 -2.63
C SER A 102 26.91 5.74 -1.43
N ASP A 103 26.97 6.28 -0.22
CA ASP A 103 27.14 5.50 1.01
C ASP A 103 25.83 5.28 1.78
N THR A 104 24.72 5.72 1.21
CA THR A 104 23.39 5.61 1.83
C THR A 104 22.62 4.45 1.23
N PRO A 105 22.58 3.26 1.86
CA PRO A 105 21.72 2.18 1.40
C PRO A 105 20.24 2.54 1.57
N PRO A 106 19.34 2.04 0.73
CA PRO A 106 17.92 2.04 1.08
C PRO A 106 17.72 1.18 2.33
N VAL A 107 16.84 1.61 3.23
CA VAL A 107 16.42 0.78 4.37
C VAL A 107 15.70 -0.46 3.86
N GLY A 108 14.96 -0.33 2.76
CA GLY A 108 14.29 -1.44 2.11
C GLY A 108 13.70 -1.10 0.75
N PHE A 109 13.11 -2.12 0.15
CA PHE A 109 12.38 -2.01 -1.11
C PHE A 109 10.89 -2.17 -0.89
N VAL A 110 10.10 -1.39 -1.63
CA VAL A 110 8.65 -1.54 -1.71
C VAL A 110 8.24 -1.66 -3.17
N GLY A 111 7.29 -2.54 -3.49
CA GLY A 111 6.84 -2.63 -4.87
C GLY A 111 5.89 -3.78 -5.15
N GLY A 112 5.15 -3.64 -6.26
CA GLY A 112 4.21 -4.63 -6.73
C GLY A 112 4.35 -4.82 -8.25
N PRO A 113 5.10 -5.83 -8.73
CA PRO A 113 5.20 -6.08 -10.15
C PRO A 113 3.84 -6.43 -10.75
N PRO A 114 3.57 -6.03 -12.01
CA PRO A 114 2.29 -6.31 -12.66
C PRO A 114 2.00 -7.81 -12.71
N CYS A 115 0.77 -8.14 -12.30
CA CYS A 115 0.32 -9.50 -12.03
C CYS A 115 -0.57 -10.08 -13.13
N GLN A 116 -0.51 -9.56 -14.34
CA GLN A 116 -1.44 -9.97 -15.41
C GLN A 116 -1.33 -11.47 -15.75
N ALA A 117 -0.19 -12.09 -15.51
CA ALA A 117 -0.02 -13.55 -15.64
C ALA A 117 -0.78 -14.35 -14.55
N PHE A 118 -0.99 -13.78 -13.37
CA PHE A 118 -1.55 -14.45 -12.19
C PHE A 118 -2.97 -13.98 -11.83
N SER A 119 -3.54 -13.05 -12.59
CA SER A 119 -4.87 -12.48 -12.30
C SER A 119 -5.97 -13.46 -12.65
N GLU A 120 -6.93 -13.67 -11.74
CA GLU A 120 -8.17 -14.43 -12.01
C GLU A 120 -9.00 -13.84 -13.15
N SER A 121 -8.83 -12.57 -13.46
CA SER A 121 -9.52 -11.87 -14.55
C SER A 121 -8.92 -12.17 -15.92
N ASN A 122 -7.71 -12.74 -15.97
CA ASN A 122 -7.04 -13.05 -17.23
C ASN A 122 -7.49 -14.40 -17.78
N VAL A 123 -8.48 -14.38 -18.66
CA VAL A 123 -9.02 -15.58 -19.35
C VAL A 123 -8.11 -16.05 -20.49
N HIS A 124 -7.19 -15.18 -20.96
CA HIS A 124 -6.25 -15.44 -22.03
C HIS A 124 -4.82 -15.45 -21.46
N ARG A 125 -4.42 -16.59 -20.90
CA ARG A 125 -3.03 -16.81 -20.48
C ARG A 125 -2.16 -16.86 -21.74
N ILE A 126 -1.18 -15.98 -21.82
CA ILE A 126 -0.12 -16.04 -22.83
C ILE A 126 0.98 -16.88 -22.20
N GLU A 127 1.23 -18.07 -22.76
CA GLU A 127 2.44 -18.83 -22.44
C GLU A 127 3.65 -17.95 -22.75
N ASN A 128 4.58 -17.83 -21.78
CA ASN A 128 5.78 -16.98 -21.86
C ASN A 128 5.51 -15.46 -21.88
N ASP A 129 4.54 -14.96 -21.11
CA ASP A 129 4.38 -13.53 -20.91
C ASP A 129 5.66 -12.97 -20.20
N PRO A 130 6.41 -12.03 -20.82
CA PRO A 130 7.62 -11.47 -20.21
C PRO A 130 7.40 -10.86 -18.83
N ARG A 131 6.17 -10.44 -18.52
CA ARG A 131 5.80 -9.89 -17.21
C ARG A 131 5.81 -10.92 -16.09
N SER A 132 5.78 -12.21 -16.41
CA SER A 132 5.96 -13.29 -15.42
C SER A 132 7.37 -13.31 -14.82
N LEU A 133 8.35 -12.69 -15.48
CA LEU A 133 9.72 -12.58 -15.02
C LEU A 133 9.98 -11.37 -14.10
N LEU A 134 9.06 -10.41 -14.02
CA LEU A 134 9.24 -9.20 -13.21
C LEU A 134 9.39 -9.45 -11.69
N PRO A 135 8.73 -10.46 -11.07
CA PRO A 135 9.06 -10.85 -9.71
C PRO A 135 10.51 -11.31 -9.54
N LEU A 136 11.08 -11.97 -10.55
CA LEU A 136 12.47 -12.41 -10.52
C LEU A 136 13.44 -11.22 -10.67
N ALA A 137 13.09 -10.25 -11.52
CA ALA A 137 13.84 -9.00 -11.63
C ALA A 137 13.85 -8.21 -10.30
N TYR A 138 12.74 -8.23 -9.56
CA TYR A 138 12.68 -7.65 -8.21
C TYR A 138 13.69 -8.34 -7.27
N ALA A 139 13.72 -9.67 -7.26
CA ALA A 139 14.65 -10.44 -6.41
C ALA A 139 16.11 -10.21 -6.81
N GLU A 140 16.40 -10.10 -8.12
CA GLU A 140 17.75 -9.81 -8.64
C GLU A 140 18.23 -8.43 -8.19
N LEU A 141 17.34 -7.42 -8.21
CA LEU A 141 17.67 -6.10 -7.69
C LEU A 141 17.96 -6.13 -6.18
N LEU A 142 17.16 -6.86 -5.39
CA LEU A 142 17.42 -7.04 -3.96
C LEU A 142 18.81 -7.63 -3.73
N ARG A 143 19.17 -8.68 -4.50
CA ARG A 143 20.47 -9.34 -4.40
C ARG A 143 21.60 -8.34 -4.73
N ALA A 144 21.49 -7.63 -5.85
CA ALA A 144 22.52 -6.68 -6.31
C ALA A 144 22.73 -5.53 -5.30
N PHE A 145 21.66 -4.99 -4.72
CA PHE A 145 21.75 -3.96 -3.69
C PHE A 145 22.32 -4.49 -2.39
N ASN A 146 21.96 -5.71 -1.98
CA ASN A 146 22.53 -6.35 -0.80
C ASN A 146 24.04 -6.55 -0.97
N GLU A 147 24.50 -7.02 -2.13
CA GLU A 147 25.93 -7.16 -2.44
C GLU A 147 26.63 -5.80 -2.44
N ARG A 148 26.05 -4.78 -3.10
CA ARG A 148 26.64 -3.42 -3.20
C ARG A 148 26.79 -2.74 -1.85
N TYR A 149 25.83 -2.92 -0.95
CA TYR A 149 25.80 -2.26 0.35
C TYR A 149 26.12 -3.19 1.51
N GLU A 150 26.86 -4.29 1.28
CA GLU A 150 27.33 -5.20 2.32
C GLU A 150 26.22 -5.68 3.25
N HIS A 151 25.10 -6.10 2.66
CA HIS A 151 23.94 -6.62 3.38
C HIS A 151 23.29 -5.64 4.38
N ARG A 152 23.26 -4.36 4.05
CA ARG A 152 22.61 -3.31 4.88
C ARG A 152 21.15 -3.05 4.56
N LEU A 153 20.58 -3.70 3.51
CA LEU A 153 19.13 -3.66 3.30
C LEU A 153 18.44 -4.43 4.42
N ARG A 154 17.46 -3.79 5.06
CA ARG A 154 16.82 -4.35 6.24
C ARG A 154 15.54 -5.14 5.94
N PHE A 155 14.77 -4.71 4.93
CA PHE A 155 13.52 -5.38 4.55
C PHE A 155 13.19 -5.21 3.08
N PHE A 156 12.22 -6.01 2.62
CA PHE A 156 11.44 -5.72 1.43
C PHE A 156 9.96 -5.97 1.67
N ALA A 157 9.11 -5.28 0.91
CA ALA A 157 7.67 -5.51 0.85
C ALA A 157 7.26 -5.67 -0.62
N PHE A 158 6.90 -6.89 -0.98
CA PHE A 158 6.46 -7.27 -2.31
C PHE A 158 4.93 -7.45 -2.32
N GLU A 159 4.23 -6.76 -3.22
CA GLU A 159 2.77 -6.85 -3.38
C GLU A 159 2.40 -7.59 -4.65
N ASN A 160 1.33 -8.36 -4.61
CA ASN A 160 0.73 -8.95 -5.79
C ASN A 160 -0.77 -9.24 -5.59
N VAL A 161 -1.44 -9.70 -6.66
CA VAL A 161 -2.84 -10.14 -6.54
C VAL A 161 -2.95 -11.43 -5.74
N ALA A 162 -4.12 -11.62 -5.12
CA ALA A 162 -4.44 -12.83 -4.37
C ALA A 162 -4.26 -14.12 -5.18
N GLY A 163 -4.47 -14.04 -6.49
CA GLY A 163 -4.37 -15.19 -7.39
C GLY A 163 -3.00 -15.88 -7.40
N LEU A 164 -1.90 -15.14 -7.17
CA LEU A 164 -0.57 -15.73 -7.06
C LEU A 164 -0.46 -16.75 -5.90
N GLY A 165 -1.23 -16.55 -4.83
CA GLY A 165 -1.29 -17.48 -3.69
C GLY A 165 -2.16 -18.72 -3.91
N TYR A 166 -2.80 -18.88 -5.07
CA TYR A 166 -3.69 -20.01 -5.33
C TYR A 166 -2.95 -21.18 -5.99
N ARG A 167 -3.49 -22.41 -5.79
CA ARG A 167 -2.88 -23.67 -6.28
C ARG A 167 -2.33 -23.64 -7.71
N PRO A 168 -3.00 -23.03 -8.72
CA PRO A 168 -2.47 -23.02 -10.08
C PRO A 168 -1.12 -22.30 -10.24
N HIS A 169 -0.72 -21.51 -9.26
CA HIS A 169 0.51 -20.70 -9.26
C HIS A 169 1.49 -21.06 -8.14
N ALA A 170 1.28 -22.20 -7.47
CA ALA A 170 2.11 -22.62 -6.34
C ALA A 170 3.59 -22.74 -6.71
N ASP A 171 3.92 -23.30 -7.88
CA ASP A 171 5.31 -23.44 -8.33
C ASP A 171 5.96 -22.07 -8.57
N SER A 172 5.23 -21.15 -9.20
CA SER A 172 5.73 -19.77 -9.41
C SER A 172 5.94 -19.06 -8.09
N LEU A 173 5.04 -19.22 -7.12
CA LEU A 173 5.20 -18.65 -5.79
C LEU A 173 6.41 -19.24 -5.07
N CYS A 174 6.60 -20.57 -5.13
CA CYS A 174 7.76 -21.24 -4.54
C CYS A 174 9.08 -20.72 -5.15
N GLU A 175 9.13 -20.53 -6.47
CA GLU A 175 10.30 -19.97 -7.14
C GLU A 175 10.59 -18.55 -6.67
N ILE A 176 9.57 -17.67 -6.61
CA ILE A 176 9.70 -16.28 -6.13
C ILE A 176 10.24 -16.27 -4.69
N LEU A 177 9.68 -17.09 -3.81
CA LEU A 177 10.12 -17.19 -2.42
C LEU A 177 11.57 -17.66 -2.33
N GLN A 178 11.96 -18.62 -3.17
CA GLN A 178 13.35 -19.09 -3.21
C GLN A 178 14.31 -18.00 -3.66
N ARG A 179 13.96 -17.22 -4.69
CA ARG A 179 14.77 -16.09 -5.16
C ARG A 179 14.97 -15.02 -4.08
N PHE A 180 13.96 -14.76 -3.24
CA PHE A 180 14.11 -13.83 -2.10
C PHE A 180 15.07 -14.37 -1.04
N ARG A 181 15.06 -15.71 -0.79
CA ARG A 181 16.05 -16.34 0.10
C ARG A 181 17.46 -16.23 -0.48
N ASP A 182 17.61 -16.52 -1.76
CA ASP A 182 18.90 -16.44 -2.47
C ASP A 182 19.44 -15.00 -2.49
N ALA A 183 18.55 -13.99 -2.42
CA ALA A 183 18.93 -12.58 -2.25
C ALA A 183 19.35 -12.20 -0.82
N GLY A 184 19.36 -13.15 0.12
CA GLY A 184 19.83 -12.96 1.49
C GLY A 184 18.79 -12.53 2.50
N PHE A 185 17.48 -12.76 2.22
CA PHE A 185 16.41 -12.41 3.16
C PHE A 185 15.76 -13.64 3.78
N GLU A 186 15.44 -13.52 5.07
CA GLU A 186 14.49 -14.40 5.74
C GLU A 186 13.09 -13.81 5.55
N GLN A 187 12.21 -14.53 4.88
CA GLN A 187 10.88 -14.05 4.63
C GLN A 187 9.84 -14.76 5.50
N VAL A 188 8.79 -14.03 5.75
CA VAL A 188 7.58 -14.59 6.35
C VAL A 188 6.73 -15.29 5.28
N GLU A 189 5.81 -16.13 5.73
CA GLU A 189 4.80 -16.70 4.85
C GLU A 189 4.00 -15.58 4.14
N PRO A 190 3.61 -15.80 2.87
CA PRO A 190 2.78 -14.84 2.15
C PRO A 190 1.52 -14.53 2.95
N ILE A 191 1.26 -13.27 3.21
CA ILE A 191 0.10 -12.80 3.94
C ILE A 191 -0.97 -12.30 2.98
N MET A 192 -2.23 -12.62 3.30
CA MET A 192 -3.38 -12.17 2.52
C MET A 192 -4.14 -11.12 3.32
N LEU A 193 -4.22 -9.90 2.80
CA LEU A 193 -4.92 -8.80 3.45
C LEU A 193 -6.12 -8.36 2.59
N ASP A 194 -7.24 -8.03 3.24
CA ASP A 194 -8.38 -7.41 2.58
C ASP A 194 -8.43 -5.92 2.97
N ALA A 195 -8.40 -5.04 1.99
CA ALA A 195 -8.47 -3.59 2.20
C ALA A 195 -9.69 -3.17 3.03
N LEU A 196 -10.76 -3.94 2.94
CA LEU A 196 -11.98 -3.72 3.70
C LEU A 196 -11.75 -3.70 5.22
N ASP A 197 -10.84 -4.53 5.72
CA ASP A 197 -10.54 -4.65 7.15
C ASP A 197 -9.67 -3.50 7.67
N PHE A 198 -9.21 -2.63 6.78
CA PHE A 198 -8.38 -1.46 7.07
C PHE A 198 -9.09 -0.13 6.74
N GLY A 199 -10.42 -0.12 6.78
CA GLY A 199 -11.24 1.08 6.59
C GLY A 199 -11.36 1.55 5.14
N VAL A 200 -10.97 0.74 4.17
CA VAL A 200 -11.20 1.04 2.75
C VAL A 200 -12.64 0.62 2.38
N PRO A 201 -13.45 1.48 1.76
CA PRO A 201 -14.83 1.16 1.37
C PRO A 201 -14.89 0.22 0.16
N GLN A 202 -14.01 -0.79 0.11
CA GLN A 202 -13.87 -1.69 -1.03
C GLN A 202 -13.37 -3.07 -0.58
N ARG A 203 -14.00 -4.13 -1.06
CA ARG A 203 -13.49 -5.50 -0.95
C ARG A 203 -12.37 -5.69 -1.97
N ARG A 204 -11.11 -5.67 -1.51
CA ARG A 204 -9.93 -5.81 -2.35
C ARG A 204 -8.84 -6.59 -1.64
N ARG A 205 -8.73 -7.87 -1.97
CA ARG A 205 -7.71 -8.75 -1.40
C ARG A 205 -6.40 -8.63 -2.16
N ARG A 206 -5.30 -8.54 -1.41
CA ARG A 206 -3.93 -8.51 -1.94
C ARG A 206 -3.04 -9.43 -1.14
N MET A 207 -2.12 -10.05 -1.85
CA MET A 207 -1.06 -10.83 -1.24
C MET A 207 0.16 -9.94 -1.02
N PHE A 208 0.79 -10.07 0.13
CA PHE A 208 2.07 -9.43 0.41
C PHE A 208 3.08 -10.49 0.85
N ILE A 209 4.33 -10.28 0.49
CA ILE A 209 5.46 -11.03 1.01
C ILE A 209 6.39 -9.98 1.63
N VAL A 210 6.64 -10.09 2.92
CA VAL A 210 7.58 -9.22 3.64
C VAL A 210 8.75 -10.05 4.08
N GLY A 211 9.94 -9.66 3.66
CA GLY A 211 11.19 -10.30 4.08
C GLY A 211 12.06 -9.33 4.85
N PHE A 212 12.78 -9.86 5.82
CA PHE A 212 13.75 -9.11 6.61
C PHE A 212 15.14 -9.70 6.42
N HIS A 213 16.15 -8.85 6.49
CA HIS A 213 17.53 -9.33 6.58
C HIS A 213 17.72 -10.15 7.86
N PRO A 214 18.54 -11.23 7.88
CA PRO A 214 18.71 -12.07 9.07
C PRO A 214 19.03 -11.29 10.35
N ALA A 215 19.82 -10.22 10.25
CA ALA A 215 20.08 -9.33 11.38
C ALA A 215 18.85 -8.60 11.91
N ASP A 216 17.80 -8.41 11.11
CA ASP A 216 16.53 -7.77 11.47
C ASP A 216 15.38 -8.77 11.68
N SER A 217 15.66 -10.07 11.65
CA SER A 217 14.66 -11.13 11.82
C SER A 217 14.58 -11.70 13.26
N GLN A 218 15.29 -11.10 14.21
CA GLN A 218 15.27 -11.52 15.62
C GLN A 218 13.90 -11.30 16.28
N VAL A 219 13.20 -10.23 15.87
CA VAL A 219 11.81 -10.00 16.26
C VAL A 219 10.91 -10.54 15.14
N LYS A 220 10.02 -11.46 15.51
CA LYS A 220 9.06 -12.02 14.57
C LYS A 220 8.16 -10.91 14.02
N PHE A 221 8.07 -10.82 12.70
CA PHE A 221 7.10 -9.93 12.04
C PHE A 221 5.68 -10.33 12.42
N ILE A 222 4.90 -9.34 12.84
CA ILE A 222 3.47 -9.50 13.13
C ILE A 222 2.68 -8.86 12.01
N SER A 223 1.95 -9.68 11.26
CA SER A 223 1.05 -9.19 10.22
C SER A 223 0.03 -8.21 10.80
N PRO A 224 -0.28 -7.12 10.09
CA PRO A 224 -1.30 -6.19 10.57
C PRO A 224 -2.65 -6.90 10.72
N ILE A 225 -3.33 -6.63 11.84
CA ILE A 225 -4.67 -7.16 12.12
C ILE A 225 -5.68 -6.07 11.78
N GLY A 226 -6.54 -6.34 10.81
CA GLY A 226 -7.62 -5.44 10.45
C GLY A 226 -8.81 -5.56 11.38
N ASP A 227 -9.64 -4.52 11.43
CA ASP A 227 -10.90 -4.52 12.16
C ASP A 227 -12.06 -4.85 11.23
N SER A 228 -12.50 -6.10 11.26
CA SER A 228 -13.63 -6.57 10.44
C SER A 228 -15.00 -6.01 10.89
N SER A 229 -15.08 -5.34 12.04
CA SER A 229 -16.29 -4.67 12.51
C SER A 229 -16.49 -3.28 11.89
N VAL A 230 -15.40 -2.64 11.46
CA VAL A 230 -15.44 -1.33 10.81
C VAL A 230 -15.70 -1.52 9.32
N ARG A 231 -16.89 -1.15 8.87
CA ARG A 231 -17.27 -1.18 7.44
C ARG A 231 -17.57 0.24 6.98
N VAL A 232 -16.71 0.76 6.12
CA VAL A 232 -16.97 2.03 5.44
C VAL A 232 -17.78 1.74 4.19
N THR A 233 -18.90 2.44 4.04
CA THR A 233 -19.84 2.23 2.94
C THR A 233 -19.54 3.11 1.74
N VAL A 234 -20.10 2.77 0.58
CA VAL A 234 -20.05 3.62 -0.62
C VAL A 234 -20.63 5.00 -0.31
N ARG A 235 -21.71 5.07 0.47
CA ARG A 235 -22.37 6.33 0.87
C ARG A 235 -21.42 7.23 1.69
N GLU A 236 -20.71 6.67 2.64
CA GLU A 236 -19.72 7.43 3.44
C GLU A 236 -18.58 7.96 2.59
N ALA A 237 -18.13 7.20 1.59
CA ALA A 237 -17.01 7.57 0.75
C ALA A 237 -17.36 8.60 -0.32
N ILE A 238 -18.49 8.44 -1.03
CA ILE A 238 -18.80 9.24 -2.22
C ILE A 238 -20.17 9.92 -2.19
N GLY A 239 -21.03 9.64 -1.20
CA GLY A 239 -22.42 10.13 -1.16
C GLY A 239 -22.57 11.65 -1.02
N ARG A 240 -21.49 12.37 -0.67
CA ARG A 240 -21.49 13.85 -0.56
C ARG A 240 -20.96 14.54 -1.82
N LEU A 241 -20.45 13.79 -2.78
CA LEU A 241 -19.95 14.36 -4.03
C LEU A 241 -21.11 14.90 -4.87
N LYS A 242 -20.84 16.01 -5.54
CA LYS A 242 -21.75 16.50 -6.59
C LYS A 242 -21.65 15.60 -7.82
N ASN A 243 -22.62 15.72 -8.74
CA ASN A 243 -22.57 14.92 -9.96
C ASN A 243 -21.31 15.23 -10.80
N PRO A 244 -20.63 14.19 -11.29
CA PRO A 244 -19.46 14.35 -12.16
C PRO A 244 -19.85 14.85 -13.55
N VAL A 245 -18.87 15.39 -14.27
CA VAL A 245 -19.04 15.84 -15.65
C VAL A 245 -19.06 14.63 -16.59
N PRO A 246 -20.01 14.53 -17.54
CA PRO A 246 -19.96 13.51 -18.58
C PRO A 246 -18.73 13.69 -19.48
N PHE A 247 -18.05 12.59 -19.81
CA PHE A 247 -16.91 12.62 -20.72
C PHE A 247 -17.31 13.13 -22.12
N ALA A 248 -16.54 14.07 -22.64
CA ALA A 248 -16.58 14.53 -24.02
C ALA A 248 -15.15 14.49 -24.61
N ARG A 249 -15.04 14.23 -25.94
CA ARG A 249 -13.72 14.12 -26.61
C ARG A 249 -12.80 15.34 -26.43
N LYS A 250 -13.39 16.51 -26.17
CA LYS A 250 -12.68 17.79 -25.98
C LYS A 250 -12.69 18.24 -24.51
N LEU A 251 -13.08 17.35 -23.58
CA LEU A 251 -13.06 17.68 -22.15
C LEU A 251 -11.62 17.93 -21.73
N ASN A 252 -11.33 19.14 -21.31
CA ASN A 252 -10.08 19.45 -20.64
C ASN A 252 -10.26 19.18 -19.12
N PRO A 253 -9.46 18.32 -18.50
CA PRO A 253 -9.55 18.07 -17.05
C PRO A 253 -9.47 19.34 -16.19
N ALA A 254 -8.78 20.38 -16.66
CA ALA A 254 -8.71 21.67 -15.97
C ALA A 254 -10.06 22.41 -15.90
N ASP A 255 -11.00 22.10 -16.81
CA ASP A 255 -12.34 22.71 -16.86
C ASP A 255 -13.32 22.01 -15.90
N VAL A 256 -12.92 20.92 -15.27
CA VAL A 256 -13.73 20.19 -14.29
C VAL A 256 -13.63 20.89 -12.93
N VAL A 257 -14.61 21.72 -12.61
CA VAL A 257 -14.60 22.69 -11.50
C VAL A 257 -14.33 22.07 -10.13
N LEU A 258 -14.77 20.83 -9.89
CA LEU A 258 -14.66 20.19 -8.56
C LEU A 258 -13.34 19.47 -8.35
N HIS A 259 -12.90 18.70 -9.34
CA HIS A 259 -11.67 17.94 -9.31
C HIS A 259 -11.34 17.43 -10.72
N PRO A 260 -10.08 17.48 -11.18
CA PRO A 260 -9.69 17.08 -12.55
C PRO A 260 -10.11 15.66 -12.95
N ASN A 261 -10.27 14.77 -11.99
CA ASN A 261 -10.69 13.39 -12.21
C ASN A 261 -12.19 13.15 -11.94
N HIS A 262 -13.00 14.22 -11.72
CA HIS A 262 -14.43 14.05 -11.40
C HIS A 262 -15.31 14.08 -12.68
N TRP A 263 -15.09 13.11 -13.54
CA TRP A 263 -15.83 12.90 -14.78
C TRP A 263 -16.10 11.40 -14.98
N HIS A 264 -17.12 11.06 -15.76
CA HIS A 264 -17.56 9.68 -15.97
C HIS A 264 -17.88 9.39 -17.44
N MET A 265 -17.84 8.11 -17.84
CA MET A 265 -18.36 7.64 -19.12
C MET A 265 -19.77 7.09 -18.98
N ASN A 266 -20.63 7.43 -19.92
CA ASN A 266 -21.94 6.79 -20.06
C ASN A 266 -21.82 5.59 -20.99
N PRO A 267 -22.17 4.37 -20.53
CA PRO A 267 -22.22 3.21 -21.39
C PRO A 267 -23.27 3.39 -22.51
N ARG A 268 -22.91 2.96 -23.71
CA ARG A 268 -23.83 3.05 -24.87
C ARG A 268 -24.67 1.79 -25.06
N SER A 269 -24.46 0.74 -24.25
CA SER A 269 -25.15 -0.54 -24.40
C SER A 269 -26.62 -0.42 -23.98
N ASP A 270 -27.50 -1.11 -24.69
CA ASP A 270 -28.93 -1.16 -24.37
C ASP A 270 -29.19 -1.77 -22.99
N LYS A 271 -28.35 -2.72 -22.54
CA LYS A 271 -28.38 -3.26 -21.18
C LYS A 271 -28.23 -2.18 -20.10
N PHE A 272 -27.44 -1.16 -20.37
CA PHE A 272 -27.26 -0.06 -19.43
C PHE A 272 -28.44 0.94 -19.51
N ARG A 273 -28.95 1.17 -20.71
CA ARG A 273 -30.04 2.12 -20.96
C ARG A 273 -31.40 1.64 -20.47
N SER A 274 -31.63 0.32 -20.47
CA SER A 274 -32.91 -0.27 -20.10
C SER A 274 -33.23 -0.19 -18.61
N GLY A 275 -32.35 0.36 -17.77
CA GLY A 275 -32.60 0.53 -16.33
C GLY A 275 -32.76 -0.77 -15.54
N THR A 276 -32.47 -1.92 -16.14
CA THR A 276 -32.61 -3.25 -15.54
C THR A 276 -31.54 -3.58 -14.48
N ASN A 277 -30.71 -2.59 -14.12
CA ASN A 277 -29.65 -2.76 -13.15
C ASN A 277 -30.17 -2.55 -11.70
N GLU A 278 -30.93 -3.52 -11.19
CA GLU A 278 -31.25 -3.53 -9.76
C GLU A 278 -29.97 -3.66 -8.91
N PRO A 279 -29.89 -2.99 -7.75
CA PRO A 279 -28.78 -3.12 -6.83
C PRO A 279 -28.54 -4.59 -6.48
N GLY A 280 -27.29 -5.06 -6.64
CA GLY A 280 -26.93 -6.47 -6.38
C GLY A 280 -27.32 -7.46 -7.47
N HIS A 281 -28.07 -7.05 -8.50
CA HIS A 281 -28.41 -7.94 -9.62
C HIS A 281 -27.19 -8.17 -10.52
N HIS A 282 -26.85 -9.44 -10.74
CA HIS A 282 -25.70 -9.86 -11.53
C HIS A 282 -26.15 -10.20 -12.95
N LEU A 283 -26.04 -9.27 -13.87
CA LEU A 283 -26.12 -9.54 -15.32
C LEU A 283 -24.77 -10.12 -15.80
N GLY A 284 -24.47 -11.35 -15.36
CA GLY A 284 -23.20 -12.00 -15.65
C GLY A 284 -21.99 -11.24 -15.09
N ARG A 285 -20.92 -11.06 -15.89
CA ARG A 285 -19.70 -10.35 -15.49
C ARG A 285 -19.74 -8.83 -15.78
N SER A 286 -20.87 -8.29 -16.23
CA SER A 286 -21.00 -6.91 -16.70
C SER A 286 -21.92 -6.11 -15.78
N PHE A 287 -21.57 -4.84 -15.54
CA PHE A 287 -22.42 -3.85 -14.87
C PHE A 287 -23.02 -4.30 -13.53
N ARG A 288 -22.24 -4.22 -12.47
CA ARG A 288 -22.71 -4.42 -11.11
C ARG A 288 -23.01 -3.07 -10.48
N ARG A 289 -24.28 -2.80 -10.21
CA ARG A 289 -24.70 -1.60 -9.49
C ARG A 289 -24.28 -1.74 -8.02
N LEU A 290 -23.56 -0.73 -7.52
CA LEU A 290 -23.15 -0.67 -6.12
C LEU A 290 -24.35 -0.35 -5.23
N HIS A 291 -24.24 -0.75 -3.96
CA HIS A 291 -25.16 -0.35 -2.90
C HIS A 291 -24.61 0.83 -2.12
N TRP A 292 -25.48 1.78 -1.76
CA TRP A 292 -25.08 2.92 -0.94
C TRP A 292 -24.56 2.51 0.43
N ASP A 293 -25.21 1.54 1.06
CA ASP A 293 -25.00 1.18 2.46
C ASP A 293 -24.12 -0.07 2.64
N GLU A 294 -23.38 -0.43 1.58
CA GLU A 294 -22.41 -1.50 1.58
C GLU A 294 -21.04 -1.01 1.06
N PRO A 295 -19.94 -1.71 1.39
CA PRO A 295 -18.67 -1.49 0.73
C PRO A 295 -18.73 -1.86 -0.75
N SER A 296 -17.93 -1.21 -1.58
CA SER A 296 -17.86 -1.52 -3.00
C SER A 296 -17.17 -2.86 -3.26
N LEU A 297 -17.45 -3.43 -4.42
CA LEU A 297 -16.63 -4.48 -5.01
C LEU A 297 -15.28 -3.90 -5.41
N THR A 298 -14.32 -4.78 -5.73
CA THR A 298 -13.04 -4.34 -6.29
C THR A 298 -13.28 -3.42 -7.48
N VAL A 299 -12.78 -2.20 -7.38
CA VAL A 299 -12.78 -1.23 -8.48
C VAL A 299 -11.81 -1.77 -9.52
N ALA A 300 -12.35 -2.29 -10.60
CA ALA A 300 -11.61 -2.78 -11.75
C ALA A 300 -12.16 -2.06 -12.97
N PHE A 301 -11.30 -1.36 -13.68
CA PHE A 301 -11.63 -0.68 -14.92
C PHE A 301 -10.92 -1.39 -16.08
N GLY A 302 -11.47 -1.27 -17.25
CA GLY A 302 -10.98 -1.85 -18.48
C GLY A 302 -12.15 -2.17 -19.40
N HIS A 303 -11.94 -3.02 -20.39
CA HIS A 303 -13.04 -3.45 -21.30
C HIS A 303 -14.22 -4.14 -20.57
N ARG A 304 -14.07 -4.41 -19.28
CA ARG A 304 -15.06 -5.11 -18.45
C ARG A 304 -15.31 -4.37 -17.14
N GLU A 305 -15.54 -3.06 -17.20
CA GLU A 305 -15.98 -2.32 -16.03
C GLU A 305 -17.19 -2.98 -15.39
N VAL A 306 -17.07 -3.28 -14.11
CA VAL A 306 -18.08 -4.00 -13.36
C VAL A 306 -18.94 -3.03 -12.53
N ALA A 307 -18.31 -1.98 -11.96
CA ALA A 307 -18.97 -1.09 -11.03
C ALA A 307 -19.79 0.02 -11.71
N VAL A 308 -21.06 0.10 -11.33
CA VAL A 308 -22.01 1.17 -11.71
C VAL A 308 -22.35 1.95 -10.44
N HIS A 309 -22.45 3.26 -10.57
CA HIS A 309 -22.84 4.13 -9.45
C HIS A 309 -24.19 3.68 -8.84
N PRO A 310 -24.42 3.85 -7.52
CA PRO A 310 -25.64 3.38 -6.87
C PRO A 310 -26.95 3.97 -7.40
N ASP A 311 -26.94 5.12 -8.10
CA ASP A 311 -28.14 5.65 -8.77
C ASP A 311 -28.54 4.84 -10.02
N GLY A 312 -27.64 3.99 -10.53
CA GLY A 312 -27.90 3.13 -11.69
C GLY A 312 -27.83 3.84 -13.07
N THR A 313 -27.63 5.16 -13.11
CA THR A 313 -27.72 5.96 -14.32
C THR A 313 -26.38 6.17 -15.04
N ARG A 314 -25.27 5.93 -14.35
CA ARG A 314 -23.91 6.19 -14.81
C ARG A 314 -22.88 5.25 -14.18
N ARG A 315 -21.70 5.23 -14.75
CA ARG A 315 -20.52 4.62 -14.12
C ARG A 315 -19.97 5.54 -13.04
N LEU A 316 -19.07 4.99 -12.23
CA LEU A 316 -18.28 5.80 -11.30
C LEU A 316 -17.44 6.81 -12.06
N SER A 317 -17.23 7.98 -11.49
CA SER A 317 -16.15 8.86 -11.93
C SER A 317 -14.81 8.33 -11.46
N ILE A 318 -13.73 8.82 -12.06
CA ILE A 318 -12.36 8.45 -11.63
C ILE A 318 -12.14 8.88 -10.17
N LEU A 319 -12.58 10.07 -9.77
CA LEU A 319 -12.50 10.53 -8.38
C LEU A 319 -13.26 9.60 -7.43
N GLU A 320 -14.49 9.21 -7.77
CA GLU A 320 -15.26 8.26 -6.96
C GLU A 320 -14.53 6.92 -6.81
N ALA A 321 -13.93 6.42 -7.88
CA ALA A 321 -13.12 5.21 -7.87
C ALA A 321 -11.88 5.35 -6.97
N MET A 322 -11.21 6.51 -7.01
CA MET A 322 -10.07 6.81 -6.14
C MET A 322 -10.46 6.85 -4.66
N LEU A 323 -11.56 7.52 -4.34
CA LEU A 323 -12.07 7.60 -2.97
C LEU A 323 -12.51 6.23 -2.43
N LEU A 324 -13.11 5.39 -3.27
CA LEU A 324 -13.43 4.01 -2.91
C LEU A 324 -12.18 3.15 -2.68
N GLN A 325 -11.02 3.56 -3.15
CA GLN A 325 -9.72 2.93 -2.85
C GLN A 325 -8.97 3.61 -1.69
N GLY A 326 -9.54 4.66 -1.08
CA GLY A 326 -8.93 5.36 0.05
C GLY A 326 -7.81 6.33 -0.35
N PHE A 327 -7.74 6.76 -1.62
CA PHE A 327 -6.88 7.88 -2.00
C PHE A 327 -7.38 9.18 -1.38
N PRO A 328 -6.47 10.13 -1.07
CA PRO A 328 -6.87 11.47 -0.65
C PRO A 328 -7.70 12.18 -1.73
N SER A 329 -8.67 12.99 -1.31
CA SER A 329 -9.51 13.75 -2.24
C SER A 329 -8.75 14.80 -3.06
N SER A 330 -7.54 15.16 -2.65
CA SER A 330 -6.64 16.06 -3.38
C SER A 330 -5.72 15.36 -4.38
N TYR A 331 -5.69 14.02 -4.40
CA TYR A 331 -4.80 13.25 -5.27
C TYR A 331 -5.27 13.30 -6.72
N VAL A 332 -4.39 13.59 -7.67
CA VAL A 332 -4.72 13.75 -9.08
C VAL A 332 -4.04 12.70 -9.93
N LEU A 333 -4.81 11.95 -10.71
CA LEU A 333 -4.30 11.06 -11.75
C LEU A 333 -4.16 11.84 -13.06
N ARG A 334 -2.99 11.68 -13.70
CA ARG A 334 -2.66 12.33 -14.97
C ARG A 334 -2.97 11.42 -16.15
N GLY A 335 -2.78 11.94 -17.36
CA GLY A 335 -2.92 11.18 -18.60
C GLY A 335 -4.35 11.15 -19.15
N THR A 336 -4.52 10.30 -20.15
CA THR A 336 -5.80 10.09 -20.81
C THR A 336 -6.79 9.37 -19.88
N LEU A 337 -8.04 9.32 -20.29
CA LEU A 337 -9.08 8.53 -19.62
C LEU A 337 -8.64 7.08 -19.37
N SER A 338 -8.12 6.42 -20.39
CA SER A 338 -7.68 5.02 -20.28
C SER A 338 -6.53 4.85 -19.32
N ASP A 339 -5.63 5.84 -19.26
CA ASP A 339 -4.52 5.84 -18.30
C ASP A 339 -5.02 6.00 -16.88
N GLN A 340 -5.91 6.96 -16.61
CA GLN A 340 -6.49 7.18 -15.29
C GLN A 340 -7.27 5.95 -14.78
N ILE A 341 -8.03 5.30 -15.67
CA ILE A 341 -8.73 4.05 -15.39
C ILE A 341 -7.75 2.97 -14.97
N ARG A 342 -6.67 2.77 -15.72
CA ARG A 342 -5.65 1.76 -15.42
C ARG A 342 -4.94 2.08 -14.10
N LEU A 343 -4.47 3.30 -13.93
CA LEU A 343 -3.77 3.73 -12.72
C LEU A 343 -4.58 3.49 -11.44
N VAL A 344 -5.87 3.84 -11.44
CA VAL A 344 -6.71 3.59 -10.26
C VAL A 344 -7.02 2.12 -10.07
N SER A 345 -7.15 1.33 -11.15
CA SER A 345 -7.45 -0.10 -11.06
C SER A 345 -6.29 -0.91 -10.47
N ASP A 346 -5.08 -0.57 -10.90
CA ASP A 346 -3.86 -1.30 -10.53
C ASP A 346 -3.34 -0.89 -9.14
N ALA A 347 -3.70 0.30 -8.67
CA ALA A 347 -3.18 0.84 -7.42
C ALA A 347 -3.50 -0.01 -6.18
N VAL A 348 -2.55 -0.07 -5.28
CA VAL A 348 -2.76 -0.58 -3.91
C VAL A 348 -3.49 0.48 -3.11
N PRO A 349 -4.56 0.15 -2.35
CA PRO A 349 -5.23 1.08 -1.47
C PRO A 349 -4.28 1.67 -0.41
N PRO A 350 -4.14 3.00 -0.32
CA PRO A 350 -3.20 3.61 0.62
C PRO A 350 -3.41 3.24 2.09
N PRO A 351 -4.65 3.09 2.62
CA PRO A 351 -4.82 2.67 4.02
C PRO A 351 -4.37 1.22 4.29
N LEU A 352 -4.53 0.32 3.30
CA LEU A 352 -4.02 -1.04 3.40
C LEU A 352 -2.48 -1.05 3.42
N ALA A 353 -1.86 -0.24 2.56
CA ALA A 353 -0.41 -0.07 2.49
C ALA A 353 0.15 0.55 3.77
N GLU A 354 -0.56 1.51 4.37
CA GLU A 354 -0.20 2.15 5.63
C GLU A 354 -0.18 1.13 6.79
N ALA A 355 -1.21 0.29 6.89
CA ALA A 355 -1.25 -0.77 7.90
C ALA A 355 -0.08 -1.75 7.79
N LEU A 356 0.27 -2.16 6.55
CA LEU A 356 1.44 -2.99 6.31
C LEU A 356 2.73 -2.26 6.70
N ALA A 357 2.89 -1.02 6.29
CA ALA A 357 4.09 -0.21 6.54
C ALA A 357 4.29 0.04 8.04
N LEU A 358 3.23 0.28 8.81
CA LEU A 358 3.29 0.40 10.27
C LEU A 358 3.77 -0.90 10.93
N ALA A 359 3.32 -2.07 10.45
CA ALA A 359 3.78 -3.35 10.95
C ALA A 359 5.27 -3.58 10.63
N VAL A 360 5.73 -3.20 9.43
CA VAL A 360 7.16 -3.23 9.06
C VAL A 360 7.96 -2.29 9.96
N ALA A 361 7.51 -1.05 10.15
CA ALA A 361 8.17 -0.07 11.02
C ALA A 361 8.32 -0.60 12.45
N ALA A 362 7.26 -1.16 13.02
CA ALA A 362 7.28 -1.73 14.37
C ALA A 362 8.29 -2.88 14.50
N SER A 363 8.43 -3.74 13.48
CA SER A 363 9.44 -4.80 13.47
C SER A 363 10.86 -4.24 13.44
N LEU A 364 11.12 -3.22 12.60
CA LEU A 364 12.42 -2.56 12.54
C LEU A 364 12.78 -1.89 13.86
N ASP A 365 11.86 -1.14 14.48
CA ASP A 365 12.08 -0.46 15.76
C ASP A 365 12.35 -1.44 16.90
N SER A 366 11.63 -2.56 16.93
CA SER A 366 11.84 -3.62 17.93
C SER A 366 13.22 -4.27 17.80
N ASN A 367 13.70 -4.51 16.57
CA ASN A 367 15.05 -5.03 16.33
C ASN A 367 16.13 -4.00 16.69
N ASP A 368 15.92 -2.71 16.45
CA ASP A 368 16.83 -1.64 16.85
C ASP A 368 16.94 -1.55 18.38
N ALA A 369 15.81 -1.68 19.09
CA ALA A 369 15.81 -1.72 20.55
C ALA A 369 16.60 -2.91 21.13
N LEU A 370 16.45 -4.10 20.52
CA LEU A 370 17.22 -5.28 20.92
C LEU A 370 18.73 -5.11 20.68
N ARG A 371 19.13 -4.54 19.55
CA ARG A 371 20.54 -4.24 19.24
C ARG A 371 21.13 -3.26 20.24
N ALA A 372 20.40 -2.19 20.57
CA ALA A 372 20.84 -1.22 21.57
C ALA A 372 21.06 -1.86 22.93
N GLN A 373 20.17 -2.75 23.38
CA GLN A 373 20.31 -3.50 24.63
C GLN A 373 21.52 -4.45 24.61
N ALA A 374 21.76 -5.16 23.51
CA ALA A 374 22.89 -6.03 23.34
C ALA A 374 24.23 -5.27 23.42
N HIS A 375 24.32 -4.09 22.79
CA HIS A 375 25.49 -3.22 22.86
C HIS A 375 25.76 -2.68 24.24
N ILE A 376 24.73 -2.35 25.04
CA ILE A 376 24.88 -1.93 26.43
C ILE A 376 25.42 -3.08 27.28
N SER A 377 24.92 -4.31 27.09
CA SER A 377 25.39 -5.48 27.85
C SER A 377 26.81 -5.92 27.48
N THR A 378 27.28 -5.67 26.25
CA THR A 378 28.66 -6.01 25.83
C THR A 378 29.68 -4.94 26.21
N ASN A 379 29.28 -3.68 26.36
CA ASN A 379 30.15 -2.57 26.79
C ASN A 379 30.02 -2.22 28.27
N GLY A 380 29.11 -2.86 28.99
CA GLY A 380 28.89 -2.61 30.40
C GLY A 380 29.94 -3.32 31.24
N GLN A 381 30.91 -2.58 31.81
CA GLN A 381 31.54 -2.91 33.05
C GLN A 381 30.43 -3.35 34.03
N GLU A 382 30.60 -4.53 34.61
CA GLU A 382 29.82 -4.90 35.78
C GLU A 382 29.83 -3.74 36.79
N PRO A 383 28.69 -3.28 37.29
CA PRO A 383 28.72 -2.38 38.42
C PRO A 383 29.33 -3.17 39.57
N GLN A 384 30.55 -2.82 39.95
CA GLN A 384 31.13 -3.30 41.23
C GLN A 384 30.16 -2.85 42.33
N LEU A 385 29.28 -3.74 42.74
CA LEU A 385 28.56 -3.63 43.99
C LEU A 385 29.62 -3.70 45.10
N GLY A 386 30.05 -2.52 45.50
CA GLY A 386 30.89 -2.36 46.70
C GLY A 386 30.20 -2.99 47.88
N LEU A 387 30.69 -4.15 48.27
CA LEU A 387 30.44 -4.76 49.56
C LEU A 387 31.07 -3.88 50.65
N ALA A 388 30.40 -2.81 51.03
CA ALA A 388 30.73 -2.02 52.22
C ALA A 388 29.53 -2.04 53.18
N GLY A 389 29.64 -2.82 54.24
CA GLY A 389 28.87 -2.61 55.46
C GLY A 389 27.65 -3.49 55.69
N LEU A 390 27.84 -4.79 55.84
CA LEU A 390 26.94 -5.60 56.66
C LEU A 390 27.67 -6.00 57.93
N GLN A 391 27.59 -5.14 58.97
CA GLN A 391 27.91 -5.54 60.35
C GLN A 391 26.85 -6.52 60.83
N THR A 392 27.30 -7.71 61.09
CA THR A 392 26.57 -8.78 61.79
C THR A 392 26.19 -8.34 63.20
N ILE A 393 24.91 -8.13 63.45
CA ILE A 393 24.34 -8.02 64.81
C ILE A 393 23.99 -9.44 65.27
N ALA A 394 24.76 -9.96 66.21
CA ALA A 394 24.48 -11.23 66.88
C ALA A 394 23.27 -11.12 67.83
N PRO A 395 22.37 -12.11 67.89
CA PRO A 395 21.25 -12.09 68.82
C PRO A 395 21.72 -12.34 70.24
N LYS A 396 21.34 -11.48 71.22
CA LYS A 396 21.48 -11.68 72.63
C LYS A 396 20.56 -12.80 73.10
N SER A 397 21.22 -13.84 73.71
CA SER A 397 20.56 -14.90 74.46
C SER A 397 19.97 -14.33 75.74
N THR A 398 18.69 -14.59 76.00
CA THR A 398 18.12 -14.50 77.35
C THR A 398 17.64 -15.89 77.74
N ARG A 399 18.26 -16.36 78.89
CA ARG A 399 17.74 -17.41 79.79
C ARG A 399 17.66 -16.78 81.18
N PRO A 400 16.98 -17.41 82.09
CA PRO A 400 15.89 -18.36 82.04
C PRO A 400 14.53 -17.74 82.32
#